data_48c21062a07874098cba441880352a6d
#
_entry.id   48c21062a07874098cba441880352a6d
#
_cell.length_a   1.000
_cell.length_b   1.000
_cell.length_c   1.000
_cell.angle_alpha   90.00
_cell.angle_beta   90.00
_cell.angle_gamma   90.00
#
_symmetry.space_group_name_H-M   'P 1'
#
loop_
_entity.id
_entity.type
_entity.pdbx_description
1 polymer ?
#
loop_
_entity_poly.entity_id
_entity_poly.type
_entity_poly.pdbx_seq_one_letter_code
_entity_poly.pdbx_strand_id
1 'polypeptide(L)'
;MKRFYEQDIKDLILEKQHLFVSNTDSSTVVFEKGIVIGSTIADCLIFSREKGIIGIEIKTERDSTRRLNSQLKNYSLVCDWVYVMCHDNHVEKVEDILTKNGYHHVGILAYTEFRGVAILGEYRTPKRSPYKKVSVAYQMLWKEEINNILGSFKRQVKTLEEFGMKVDTAESRSGGLNGLYVQSNASKKYLKKSDMINMIIGRLGETQANTLLCNIFISGKMHPDKQLSFHHFKRKDI
;
A
#
# COMPACT_ATOMS: atom_id res chain seq x y z
N MET A 1 -16.27 -31.47 -5.95
CA MET A 1 -15.61 -30.42 -5.18
C MET A 1 -15.17 -29.33 -6.15
N LYS A 2 -15.66 -28.08 -6.00
CA LYS A 2 -15.24 -26.95 -6.83
C LYS A 2 -13.83 -26.54 -6.40
N ARG A 3 -12.94 -26.36 -7.36
CA ARG A 3 -11.59 -25.85 -7.07
C ARG A 3 -11.59 -24.34 -7.22
N PHE A 4 -10.94 -23.65 -6.29
CA PHE A 4 -10.77 -22.19 -6.36
C PHE A 4 -9.38 -21.86 -6.90
N TYR A 5 -9.36 -20.99 -7.91
CA TYR A 5 -8.17 -20.40 -8.47
C TYR A 5 -7.93 -19.03 -7.88
N GLU A 6 -6.79 -18.46 -8.16
CA GLU A 6 -6.41 -17.12 -7.64
C GLU A 6 -7.46 -16.05 -7.95
N GLN A 7 -8.07 -16.11 -9.14
CA GLN A 7 -9.13 -15.17 -9.54
C GLN A 7 -10.38 -15.32 -8.65
N ASP A 8 -10.80 -16.53 -8.33
CA ASP A 8 -11.95 -16.76 -7.44
C ASP A 8 -11.70 -16.16 -6.06
N ILE A 9 -10.43 -16.20 -5.59
CA ILE A 9 -10.04 -15.64 -4.30
C ILE A 9 -9.96 -14.10 -4.38
N LYS A 10 -9.49 -13.53 -5.49
CA LYS A 10 -9.55 -12.08 -5.73
C LYS A 10 -11.00 -11.57 -5.72
N ASP A 11 -11.90 -12.27 -6.35
CA ASP A 11 -13.34 -11.94 -6.36
C ASP A 11 -13.94 -12.04 -4.93
N LEU A 12 -13.54 -13.05 -4.16
CA LEU A 12 -13.93 -13.19 -2.75
C LEU A 12 -13.42 -12.03 -1.89
N ILE A 13 -12.19 -11.56 -2.12
CA ILE A 13 -11.65 -10.38 -1.42
C ILE A 13 -12.50 -9.14 -1.71
N LEU A 14 -12.90 -8.93 -2.97
CA LEU A 14 -13.77 -7.82 -3.35
C LEU A 14 -15.14 -7.92 -2.68
N GLU A 15 -15.75 -9.10 -2.68
CA GLU A 15 -17.04 -9.34 -2.01
C GLU A 15 -16.97 -9.11 -0.50
N LYS A 16 -15.88 -9.53 0.13
CA LYS A 16 -15.67 -9.48 1.57
C LYS A 16 -14.78 -8.31 2.03
N GLN A 17 -14.69 -7.25 1.24
CA GLN A 17 -13.82 -6.10 1.54
C GLN A 17 -14.08 -5.50 2.93
N HIS A 18 -15.33 -5.59 3.44
CA HIS A 18 -15.72 -5.15 4.78
C HIS A 18 -14.96 -5.85 5.92
N LEU A 19 -14.36 -7.02 5.68
CA LEU A 19 -13.50 -7.69 6.68
C LEU A 19 -12.19 -6.94 6.91
N PHE A 20 -11.74 -6.18 5.93
CA PHE A 20 -10.46 -5.47 5.96
C PHE A 20 -10.61 -4.00 6.34
N VAL A 21 -11.68 -3.35 5.91
CA VAL A 21 -11.94 -1.91 6.09
C VAL A 21 -13.38 -1.65 6.50
N SER A 22 -13.59 -0.68 7.38
CA SER A 22 -14.95 -0.33 7.86
C SER A 22 -15.74 0.46 6.82
N ASN A 23 -15.05 1.24 5.97
CA ASN A 23 -15.65 2.05 4.93
C ASN A 23 -14.98 1.77 3.58
N THR A 24 -15.70 1.08 2.71
CA THR A 24 -15.23 0.72 1.37
C THR A 24 -15.10 1.93 0.46
N ASP A 25 -15.92 2.99 0.63
CA ASP A 25 -15.87 4.21 -0.18
C ASP A 25 -14.58 5.03 0.07
N SER A 26 -13.92 4.80 1.20
CA SER A 26 -12.65 5.42 1.55
C SER A 26 -11.45 4.50 1.35
N SER A 27 -11.60 3.51 0.48
CA SER A 27 -10.54 2.54 0.16
C SER A 27 -10.54 2.16 -1.31
N THR A 28 -9.46 1.54 -1.76
CA THR A 28 -9.35 0.93 -3.10
C THR A 28 -8.55 -0.35 -3.05
N VAL A 29 -8.93 -1.30 -3.89
CA VAL A 29 -8.25 -2.59 -4.04
C VAL A 29 -7.42 -2.58 -5.32
N VAL A 30 -6.18 -2.99 -5.23
CA VAL A 30 -5.25 -3.09 -6.36
C VAL A 30 -4.62 -4.48 -6.35
N PHE A 31 -4.75 -5.19 -7.44
CA PHE A 31 -4.15 -6.51 -7.63
C PHE A 31 -2.83 -6.42 -8.41
N GLU A 32 -1.96 -7.38 -8.19
CA GLU A 32 -0.70 -7.59 -8.93
C GLU A 32 0.20 -6.35 -8.98
N LYS A 33 0.35 -5.67 -7.84
CA LYS A 33 1.17 -4.47 -7.75
C LYS A 33 2.59 -4.78 -7.30
N GLY A 34 3.58 -4.33 -8.08
CA GLY A 34 4.98 -4.35 -7.64
C GLY A 34 5.19 -3.49 -6.39
N ILE A 35 5.69 -4.10 -5.30
CA ILE A 35 5.88 -3.43 -4.00
C ILE A 35 7.33 -3.14 -3.65
N VAL A 36 8.25 -3.97 -4.12
CA VAL A 36 9.68 -3.75 -3.95
C VAL A 36 10.32 -3.92 -5.32
N ILE A 37 11.11 -2.93 -5.74
CA ILE A 37 11.68 -2.89 -7.09
C ILE A 37 12.41 -4.20 -7.41
N GLY A 38 11.90 -4.89 -8.42
CA GLY A 38 12.50 -6.10 -8.99
C GLY A 38 12.39 -7.37 -8.13
N SER A 39 11.65 -7.35 -6.99
CA SER A 39 11.65 -8.49 -6.07
C SER A 39 10.29 -9.11 -5.77
N THR A 40 9.22 -8.32 -5.67
CA THR A 40 7.90 -8.86 -5.25
C THR A 40 6.76 -8.11 -5.93
N ILE A 41 5.85 -8.88 -6.50
CA ILE A 41 4.52 -8.42 -6.91
C ILE A 41 3.57 -8.87 -5.81
N ALA A 42 2.81 -7.94 -5.25
CA ALA A 42 1.78 -8.24 -4.28
C ALA A 42 0.52 -8.72 -4.99
N ASP A 43 -0.05 -9.84 -4.54
CA ASP A 43 -1.26 -10.39 -5.12
C ASP A 43 -2.43 -9.43 -4.92
N CYS A 44 -2.55 -8.85 -3.71
CA CYS A 44 -3.57 -7.85 -3.42
C CYS A 44 -3.05 -6.79 -2.43
N LEU A 45 -3.34 -5.52 -2.72
CA LEU A 45 -3.19 -4.39 -1.81
C LEU A 45 -4.52 -3.67 -1.66
N ILE A 46 -4.87 -3.31 -0.42
CA ILE A 46 -5.98 -2.42 -0.13
C ILE A 46 -5.40 -1.14 0.45
N PHE A 47 -5.64 -0.02 -0.20
CA PHE A 47 -5.31 1.30 0.31
C PHE A 47 -6.54 1.86 1.01
N SER A 48 -6.40 2.24 2.27
CA SER A 48 -7.48 2.74 3.11
C SER A 48 -7.05 4.02 3.82
N ARG A 49 -7.96 4.99 3.90
CA ARG A 49 -7.74 6.21 4.69
C ARG A 49 -7.64 5.93 6.17
N GLU A 50 -8.37 4.94 6.63
CA GLU A 50 -8.45 4.56 8.04
C GLU A 50 -7.26 3.70 8.48
N LYS A 51 -6.98 2.65 7.72
CA LYS A 51 -5.99 1.61 8.11
C LYS A 51 -4.63 1.75 7.44
N GLY A 52 -4.50 2.60 6.43
CA GLY A 52 -3.28 2.67 5.63
C GLY A 52 -3.25 1.58 4.57
N ILE A 53 -2.11 0.92 4.40
CA ILE A 53 -1.91 -0.11 3.37
C ILE A 53 -2.08 -1.49 3.98
N ILE A 54 -3.01 -2.27 3.44
CA ILE A 54 -3.21 -3.68 3.81
C ILE A 54 -2.72 -4.53 2.65
N GLY A 55 -1.84 -5.47 2.92
CA GLY A 55 -1.34 -6.43 1.95
C GLY A 55 -1.89 -7.82 2.20
N ILE A 56 -2.32 -8.50 1.15
CA ILE A 56 -2.85 -9.85 1.21
C ILE A 56 -2.08 -10.71 0.22
N GLU A 57 -1.35 -11.68 0.72
CA GLU A 57 -0.69 -12.73 -0.07
C GLU A 57 -1.66 -13.89 -0.20
N ILE A 58 -1.92 -14.35 -1.42
CA ILE A 58 -2.87 -15.44 -1.72
C ILE A 58 -2.11 -16.74 -1.89
N LYS A 59 -2.61 -17.81 -1.27
CA LYS A 59 -2.11 -19.17 -1.42
C LYS A 59 -3.27 -20.13 -1.67
N THR A 60 -3.48 -20.48 -2.94
CA THR A 60 -4.48 -21.46 -3.31
C THR A 60 -4.05 -22.87 -2.91
N GLU A 61 -4.96 -23.84 -3.00
CA GLU A 61 -4.70 -25.26 -2.67
C GLU A 61 -3.44 -25.82 -3.36
N ARG A 62 -3.10 -25.31 -4.54
CA ARG A 62 -1.98 -25.80 -5.37
C ARG A 62 -0.69 -25.03 -5.20
N ASP A 63 -0.72 -23.92 -4.48
CA ASP A 63 0.43 -23.04 -4.37
C ASP A 63 1.50 -23.61 -3.46
N SER A 64 2.73 -23.27 -3.77
CA SER A 64 3.86 -23.57 -2.92
C SER A 64 4.12 -22.42 -1.94
N THR A 65 4.36 -22.77 -0.69
CA THR A 65 4.76 -21.82 0.36
C THR A 65 6.26 -21.52 0.38
N ARG A 66 7.06 -22.05 -0.55
CA ARG A 66 8.53 -21.88 -0.57
C ARG A 66 8.98 -20.42 -0.57
N ARG A 67 8.27 -19.55 -1.29
CA ARG A 67 8.59 -18.12 -1.41
C ARG A 67 7.94 -17.26 -0.33
N LEU A 68 7.04 -17.83 0.50
CA LEU A 68 6.22 -17.07 1.42
C LEU A 68 7.06 -16.22 2.38
N ASN A 69 8.14 -16.77 2.94
CA ASN A 69 9.03 -16.02 3.82
C ASN A 69 9.59 -14.74 3.17
N SER A 70 10.11 -14.84 1.94
CA SER A 70 10.65 -13.69 1.20
C SER A 70 9.55 -12.70 0.81
N GLN A 71 8.37 -13.16 0.45
CA GLN A 71 7.21 -12.33 0.14
C GLN A 71 6.78 -11.54 1.38
N LEU A 72 6.58 -12.21 2.52
CA LEU A 72 6.15 -11.57 3.77
C LEU A 72 7.16 -10.54 4.29
N LYS A 73 8.46 -10.76 4.09
CA LYS A 73 9.48 -9.76 4.39
C LYS A 73 9.21 -8.45 3.64
N ASN A 74 8.90 -8.54 2.34
CA ASN A 74 8.64 -7.39 1.50
C ASN A 74 7.28 -6.73 1.81
N TYR A 75 6.23 -7.54 2.02
CA TYR A 75 4.93 -7.03 2.48
C TYR A 75 5.05 -6.26 3.80
N SER A 76 5.80 -6.81 4.76
CA SER A 76 5.99 -6.18 6.08
C SER A 76 6.70 -4.83 6.01
N LEU A 77 7.56 -4.61 5.00
CA LEU A 77 8.22 -3.32 4.77
C LEU A 77 7.31 -2.26 4.16
N VAL A 78 6.26 -2.68 3.44
CA VAL A 78 5.41 -1.78 2.66
C VAL A 78 4.06 -1.56 3.32
N CYS A 79 3.47 -2.60 3.91
CA CYS A 79 2.10 -2.59 4.40
C CYS A 79 2.00 -2.27 5.89
N ASP A 80 0.94 -1.58 6.31
CA ASP A 80 0.60 -1.39 7.73
C ASP A 80 0.07 -2.68 8.34
N TRP A 81 -0.67 -3.47 7.55
CA TRP A 81 -1.26 -4.74 7.93
C TRP A 81 -0.98 -5.77 6.85
N VAL A 82 -0.67 -6.99 7.26
CA VAL A 82 -0.34 -8.07 6.33
C VAL A 82 -1.18 -9.29 6.67
N TYR A 83 -1.77 -9.89 5.66
CA TYR A 83 -2.47 -11.16 5.74
C TYR A 83 -1.88 -12.17 4.78
N VAL A 84 -1.95 -13.44 5.16
CA VAL A 84 -1.90 -14.57 4.24
C VAL A 84 -3.31 -15.12 4.13
N MET A 85 -3.88 -15.08 2.93
CA MET A 85 -5.15 -15.72 2.62
C MET A 85 -4.89 -17.04 1.94
N CYS A 86 -5.12 -18.14 2.64
CA CYS A 86 -4.74 -19.45 2.15
C CYS A 86 -5.87 -20.47 2.26
N HIS A 87 -5.78 -21.50 1.40
CA HIS A 87 -6.61 -22.70 1.57
C HIS A 87 -6.30 -23.34 2.93
N ASP A 88 -7.29 -23.95 3.58
CA ASP A 88 -7.20 -24.52 4.93
C ASP A 88 -6.08 -25.55 5.08
N ASN A 89 -5.78 -26.33 4.04
CA ASN A 89 -4.67 -27.30 4.04
C ASN A 89 -3.28 -26.67 4.14
N HIS A 90 -3.15 -25.35 4.00
CA HIS A 90 -1.90 -24.63 4.15
C HIS A 90 -1.74 -23.93 5.50
N VAL A 91 -2.78 -23.84 6.32
CA VAL A 91 -2.80 -23.06 7.56
C VAL A 91 -1.66 -23.45 8.49
N GLU A 92 -1.51 -24.71 8.83
CA GLU A 92 -0.44 -25.17 9.74
C GLU A 92 0.95 -24.80 9.22
N LYS A 93 1.17 -25.02 7.92
CA LYS A 93 2.45 -24.72 7.30
C LYS A 93 2.73 -23.20 7.22
N VAL A 94 1.70 -22.40 6.99
CA VAL A 94 1.80 -20.94 7.04
C VAL A 94 2.14 -20.50 8.46
N GLU A 95 1.43 -21.00 9.47
CA GLU A 95 1.68 -20.66 10.87
C GLU A 95 3.09 -21.04 11.32
N ASP A 96 3.58 -22.20 10.92
CA ASP A 96 4.95 -22.62 11.13
C ASP A 96 5.97 -21.62 10.55
N ILE A 97 5.74 -21.16 9.30
CA ILE A 97 6.59 -20.18 8.65
C ILE A 97 6.56 -18.85 9.40
N LEU A 98 5.37 -18.39 9.81
CA LEU A 98 5.21 -17.14 10.56
C LEU A 98 5.94 -17.20 11.90
N THR A 99 5.78 -18.30 12.62
CA THR A 99 6.40 -18.50 13.94
C THR A 99 7.92 -18.59 13.86
N LYS A 100 8.45 -19.41 12.96
CA LYS A 100 9.89 -19.61 12.76
C LYS A 100 10.62 -18.34 12.33
N ASN A 101 9.93 -17.42 11.62
CA ASN A 101 10.54 -16.20 11.11
C ASN A 101 10.12 -14.93 11.91
N GLY A 102 9.39 -15.09 13.03
CA GLY A 102 9.02 -13.97 13.89
C GLY A 102 7.97 -13.02 13.31
N TYR A 103 7.13 -13.47 12.37
CA TYR A 103 6.05 -12.65 11.78
C TYR A 103 4.80 -12.65 12.65
N HIS A 104 4.95 -12.20 13.90
CA HIS A 104 3.83 -12.15 14.87
C HIS A 104 2.74 -11.13 14.51
N HIS A 105 3.01 -10.24 13.57
CA HIS A 105 2.09 -9.21 13.08
C HIS A 105 1.24 -9.66 11.89
N VAL A 106 1.59 -10.77 11.23
CA VAL A 106 0.88 -11.25 10.04
C VAL A 106 -0.36 -12.04 10.45
N GLY A 107 -1.51 -11.69 9.89
CA GLY A 107 -2.77 -12.42 10.06
C GLY A 107 -2.91 -13.60 9.10
N ILE A 108 -3.78 -14.51 9.40
CA ILE A 108 -4.14 -15.65 8.55
C ILE A 108 -5.65 -15.66 8.33
N LEU A 109 -6.07 -15.63 7.08
CA LEU A 109 -7.43 -15.89 6.64
C LEU A 109 -7.44 -17.25 5.94
N ALA A 110 -8.16 -18.20 6.50
CA ALA A 110 -8.31 -19.52 5.90
C ALA A 110 -9.61 -19.59 5.10
N TYR A 111 -9.57 -20.20 3.93
CA TYR A 111 -10.78 -20.55 3.21
C TYR A 111 -10.83 -22.04 2.89
N THR A 112 -12.04 -22.57 2.88
CA THR A 112 -12.32 -23.94 2.48
C THR A 112 -13.52 -23.99 1.53
N GLU A 113 -13.64 -25.07 0.78
CA GLU A 113 -14.80 -25.29 -0.08
C GLU A 113 -15.93 -26.00 0.66
N PHE A 114 -17.11 -25.42 0.63
CA PHE A 114 -18.32 -26.08 1.10
C PHE A 114 -19.46 -25.88 0.12
N ARG A 115 -20.00 -26.94 -0.45
CA ARG A 115 -21.11 -26.95 -1.41
C ARG A 115 -20.91 -26.00 -2.61
N GLY A 116 -19.68 -25.92 -3.12
CA GLY A 116 -19.34 -25.09 -4.26
C GLY A 116 -19.04 -23.62 -3.93
N VAL A 117 -19.07 -23.23 -2.65
CA VAL A 117 -18.81 -21.88 -2.16
C VAL A 117 -17.55 -21.87 -1.30
N ALA A 118 -16.76 -20.81 -1.38
CA ALA A 118 -15.65 -20.59 -0.48
C ALA A 118 -16.17 -20.02 0.85
N ILE A 119 -15.92 -20.74 1.94
CA ILE A 119 -16.16 -20.24 3.31
C ILE A 119 -14.84 -19.69 3.83
N LEU A 120 -14.87 -18.44 4.28
CA LEU A 120 -13.72 -17.71 4.81
C LEU A 120 -13.81 -17.62 6.34
N GLY A 121 -12.72 -17.92 7.02
CA GLY A 121 -12.57 -17.76 8.46
C GLY A 121 -11.27 -17.04 8.83
N GLU A 122 -11.31 -16.18 9.85
CA GLU A 122 -10.10 -15.63 10.43
C GLU A 122 -9.48 -16.65 11.40
N TYR A 123 -8.31 -17.15 11.04
CA TYR A 123 -7.54 -18.07 11.88
C TYR A 123 -6.62 -17.31 12.83
N ARG A 124 -6.06 -16.18 12.37
CA ARG A 124 -5.16 -15.34 13.14
C ARG A 124 -5.36 -13.88 12.80
N THR A 125 -5.66 -13.06 13.82
CA THR A 125 -5.81 -11.63 13.67
C THR A 125 -4.45 -10.95 13.46
N PRO A 126 -4.30 -10.03 12.48
CA PRO A 126 -3.06 -9.32 12.26
C PRO A 126 -2.81 -8.26 13.33
N LYS A 127 -1.56 -7.83 13.43
CA LYS A 127 -1.16 -6.64 14.15
C LYS A 127 -0.52 -5.66 13.17
N ARG A 128 -0.39 -4.40 13.56
CA ARG A 128 0.31 -3.43 12.73
C ARG A 128 1.77 -3.86 12.54
N SER A 129 2.26 -3.76 11.29
CA SER A 129 3.63 -4.17 10.97
C SER A 129 4.65 -3.27 11.68
N PRO A 130 5.55 -3.82 12.51
CA PRO A 130 6.62 -3.06 13.14
C PRO A 130 7.77 -2.74 12.15
N TYR A 131 7.75 -3.35 10.96
CA TYR A 131 8.83 -3.23 9.96
C TYR A 131 8.52 -2.23 8.85
N LYS A 132 7.31 -1.66 8.85
CA LYS A 132 6.88 -0.76 7.79
C LYS A 132 7.83 0.45 7.67
N LYS A 133 8.18 0.76 6.42
CA LYS A 133 8.94 1.95 6.03
C LYS A 133 8.18 2.69 4.92
N VAL A 134 7.73 3.89 5.22
CA VAL A 134 6.98 4.71 4.26
C VAL A 134 7.80 4.99 3.00
N SER A 135 9.12 5.18 3.16
CA SER A 135 10.04 5.35 2.03
C SER A 135 10.08 4.15 1.08
N VAL A 136 9.90 2.94 1.61
CA VAL A 136 9.81 1.72 0.77
C VAL A 136 8.45 1.65 0.07
N ALA A 137 7.36 2.02 0.77
CA ALA A 137 6.03 2.04 0.17
C ALA A 137 5.95 3.02 -1.01
N TYR A 138 6.59 4.19 -0.93
CA TYR A 138 6.68 5.13 -2.05
C TYR A 138 7.40 4.59 -3.29
N GLN A 139 8.18 3.50 -3.16
CA GLN A 139 8.81 2.87 -4.33
C GLN A 139 7.79 2.27 -5.32
N MET A 140 6.55 2.07 -4.90
CA MET A 140 5.43 1.67 -5.78
C MET A 140 5.08 2.72 -6.83
N LEU A 141 5.38 3.99 -6.58
CA LEU A 141 5.16 5.09 -7.51
C LEU A 141 6.29 5.18 -8.54
N TRP A 142 5.97 5.66 -9.74
CA TRP A 142 6.99 6.02 -10.72
C TRP A 142 7.73 7.31 -10.33
N LYS A 143 8.92 7.51 -10.88
CA LYS A 143 9.72 8.73 -10.59
C LYS A 143 8.96 10.01 -10.99
N GLU A 144 8.24 9.95 -12.09
CA GLU A 144 7.42 11.04 -12.61
C GLU A 144 6.28 11.39 -11.66
N GLU A 145 5.63 10.40 -11.07
CA GLU A 145 4.56 10.58 -10.08
C GLU A 145 5.11 11.28 -8.81
N ILE A 146 6.26 10.83 -8.32
CA ILE A 146 6.94 11.46 -7.18
C ILE A 146 7.34 12.89 -7.51
N ASN A 147 7.81 13.15 -8.72
CA ASN A 147 8.15 14.49 -9.17
C ASN A 147 6.91 15.40 -9.24
N ASN A 148 5.76 14.85 -9.64
CA ASN A 148 4.50 15.60 -9.64
C ASN A 148 4.04 15.97 -8.22
N ILE A 149 4.19 15.04 -7.26
CA ILE A 149 3.94 15.31 -5.84
C ILE A 149 4.80 16.48 -5.36
N LEU A 150 6.11 16.44 -5.59
CA LEU A 150 7.03 17.52 -5.22
C LEU A 150 6.69 18.83 -5.92
N GLY A 151 6.28 18.79 -7.19
CA GLY A 151 5.81 19.95 -7.93
C GLY A 151 4.55 20.59 -7.33
N SER A 152 3.69 19.77 -6.71
CA SER A 152 2.46 20.24 -6.06
C SER A 152 2.73 21.02 -4.79
N PHE A 153 3.73 20.66 -4.01
CA PHE A 153 4.14 21.42 -2.82
C PHE A 153 4.48 22.87 -3.12
N LYS A 154 4.97 23.17 -4.33
CA LYS A 154 5.29 24.56 -4.75
C LYS A 154 4.05 25.37 -5.06
N ARG A 155 3.10 24.76 -5.74
CA ARG A 155 2.00 25.50 -6.37
C ARG A 155 0.77 25.59 -5.48
N GLN A 156 0.57 24.63 -4.58
CA GLN A 156 -0.73 24.47 -3.91
C GLN A 156 -0.60 23.79 -2.54
N VAL A 157 -0.08 24.48 -1.54
CA VAL A 157 -0.29 24.09 -0.13
C VAL A 157 -1.77 23.82 0.12
N LYS A 158 -2.64 24.65 -0.46
CA LYS A 158 -4.09 24.56 -0.41
C LYS A 158 -4.65 23.21 -0.92
N THR A 159 -4.04 22.62 -1.95
CA THR A 159 -4.49 21.33 -2.50
C THR A 159 -4.18 20.16 -1.54
N LEU A 160 -3.06 20.21 -0.82
CA LEU A 160 -2.73 19.21 0.17
C LEU A 160 -3.70 19.27 1.35
N GLU A 161 -4.12 20.47 1.77
CA GLU A 161 -5.14 20.67 2.79
C GLU A 161 -6.51 20.13 2.33
N GLU A 162 -6.85 20.31 1.04
CA GLU A 162 -8.07 19.75 0.43
C GLU A 162 -8.07 18.22 0.42
N PHE A 163 -6.88 17.58 0.41
CA PHE A 163 -6.71 16.14 0.61
C PHE A 163 -6.70 15.72 2.09
N GLY A 164 -7.08 16.62 3.01
CA GLY A 164 -7.08 16.34 4.44
C GLY A 164 -5.67 16.23 5.05
N MET A 165 -4.66 16.76 4.35
CA MET A 165 -3.28 16.77 4.81
C MET A 165 -3.02 18.04 5.61
N LYS A 166 -2.55 17.89 6.85
CA LYS A 166 -2.05 19.03 7.63
C LYS A 166 -0.67 19.41 7.11
N VAL A 167 -0.54 20.59 6.53
CA VAL A 167 0.73 21.15 6.10
C VAL A 167 1.14 22.21 7.10
N ASP A 168 2.31 22.09 7.70
CA ASP A 168 2.83 23.11 8.59
C ASP A 168 3.26 24.33 7.77
N THR A 169 2.42 25.36 7.81
CA THR A 169 2.65 26.62 7.10
C THR A 169 3.76 27.46 7.75
N ALA A 170 4.13 27.20 9.01
CA ALA A 170 5.20 27.92 9.70
C ALA A 170 6.57 27.54 9.13
N GLU A 171 6.82 26.26 8.86
CA GLU A 171 8.04 25.81 8.19
C GLU A 171 8.12 26.30 6.73
N SER A 172 6.98 26.51 6.04
CA SER A 172 6.98 27.05 4.69
C SER A 172 7.44 28.51 4.63
N ARG A 173 7.31 29.24 5.74
CA ARG A 173 7.77 30.64 5.87
C ARG A 173 9.25 30.76 6.21
N SER A 174 9.86 29.74 6.81
CA SER A 174 11.25 29.79 7.28
C SER A 174 12.31 29.45 6.24
N GLY A 175 11.95 29.40 4.96
CA GLY A 175 12.91 29.22 3.86
C GLY A 175 13.42 27.78 3.65
N GLY A 176 13.14 26.84 4.55
CA GLY A 176 13.59 25.45 4.43
C GLY A 176 13.07 24.76 3.17
N LEU A 177 11.82 25.01 2.81
CA LEU A 177 11.25 24.50 1.58
C LEU A 177 11.66 25.30 0.34
N ASN A 178 11.78 26.61 0.46
CA ASN A 178 12.24 27.43 -0.63
C ASN A 178 13.70 27.11 -0.97
N GLY A 179 14.55 26.83 0.02
CA GLY A 179 15.92 26.38 -0.20
C GLY A 179 16.03 25.03 -0.88
N LEU A 180 15.33 24.03 -0.40
CA LEU A 180 15.22 22.70 -1.05
C LEU A 180 14.60 22.79 -2.44
N TYR A 181 13.71 23.71 -2.63
CA TYR A 181 12.97 23.91 -3.87
C TYR A 181 13.78 24.66 -4.92
N VAL A 182 14.53 25.68 -4.56
CA VAL A 182 15.42 26.41 -5.47
C VAL A 182 16.52 25.49 -5.99
N GLN A 183 17.11 24.68 -5.14
CA GLN A 183 18.04 23.63 -5.55
C GLN A 183 17.39 22.58 -6.46
N SER A 184 16.11 22.25 -6.25
CA SER A 184 15.41 21.25 -7.07
C SER A 184 15.07 21.75 -8.49
N ASN A 185 14.89 23.03 -8.72
CA ASN A 185 14.55 23.55 -10.06
C ASN A 185 15.70 23.45 -11.06
N ALA A 186 16.93 23.63 -10.62
CA ALA A 186 18.11 23.50 -11.47
C ALA A 186 18.54 22.03 -11.68
N SER A 187 18.22 21.13 -10.75
CA SER A 187 18.75 19.78 -10.70
C SER A 187 17.71 18.65 -10.66
N LYS A 188 16.40 18.93 -10.82
CA LYS A 188 15.32 17.92 -10.78
C LYS A 188 15.57 16.73 -11.68
N LYS A 189 16.21 16.95 -12.82
CA LYS A 189 16.56 15.88 -13.79
C LYS A 189 17.55 14.86 -13.22
N TYR A 190 18.31 15.25 -12.21
CA TYR A 190 19.41 14.45 -11.64
C TYR A 190 19.11 13.88 -10.26
N LEU A 191 18.01 14.27 -9.61
CA LEU A 191 17.66 13.71 -8.30
C LEU A 191 17.33 12.21 -8.41
N LYS A 192 17.91 11.44 -7.50
CA LYS A 192 17.53 10.03 -7.37
C LYS A 192 16.11 9.93 -6.81
N LYS A 193 15.42 8.85 -7.16
CA LYS A 193 14.07 8.58 -6.65
C LYS A 193 14.02 8.56 -5.12
N SER A 194 15.06 7.99 -4.48
CA SER A 194 15.21 7.95 -3.03
C SER A 194 15.25 9.34 -2.39
N ASP A 195 15.99 10.27 -3.00
CA ASP A 195 16.14 11.63 -2.45
C ASP A 195 14.81 12.38 -2.53
N MET A 196 14.09 12.22 -3.65
CA MET A 196 12.76 12.79 -3.84
C MET A 196 11.74 12.24 -2.83
N ILE A 197 11.78 10.95 -2.53
CA ILE A 197 10.95 10.32 -1.50
C ILE A 197 11.27 10.89 -0.12
N ASN A 198 12.56 10.99 0.21
CA ASN A 198 13.00 11.56 1.49
C ASN A 198 12.57 13.02 1.66
N MET A 199 12.55 13.81 0.57
CA MET A 199 12.03 15.18 0.60
C MET A 199 10.54 15.23 0.93
N ILE A 200 9.73 14.32 0.37
CA ILE A 200 8.29 14.22 0.69
C ILE A 200 8.09 13.87 2.16
N ILE A 201 8.79 12.83 2.64
CA ILE A 201 8.66 12.35 4.02
C ILE A 201 9.18 13.39 5.00
N GLY A 202 10.32 14.03 4.71
CA GLY A 202 10.87 15.09 5.55
C GLY A 202 9.93 16.30 5.65
N ARG A 203 9.14 16.56 4.60
CA ARG A 203 8.17 17.64 4.61
C ARG A 203 6.89 17.33 5.37
N LEU A 204 6.35 16.14 5.19
CA LEU A 204 5.03 15.75 5.70
C LEU A 204 5.12 14.98 7.03
N GLY A 205 6.27 14.40 7.33
CA GLY A 205 6.38 13.33 8.32
C GLY A 205 5.82 12.00 7.80
N GLU A 206 6.18 10.89 8.44
CA GLU A 206 5.82 9.55 7.95
C GLU A 206 4.30 9.31 7.92
N THR A 207 3.58 9.75 8.95
CA THR A 207 2.13 9.55 9.05
C THR A 207 1.39 10.22 7.91
N GLN A 208 1.65 11.52 7.68
CA GLN A 208 0.98 12.25 6.61
C GLN A 208 1.42 11.79 5.23
N ALA A 209 2.71 11.46 5.05
CA ALA A 209 3.20 10.88 3.80
C ALA A 209 2.50 9.54 3.48
N ASN A 210 2.28 8.68 4.48
CA ASN A 210 1.52 7.44 4.29
C ASN A 210 0.06 7.71 3.90
N THR A 211 -0.59 8.67 4.57
CA THR A 211 -1.97 9.08 4.23
C THR A 211 -2.05 9.63 2.81
N LEU A 212 -1.09 10.47 2.40
CA LEU A 212 -1.00 10.98 1.03
C LEU A 212 -0.88 9.85 0.02
N LEU A 213 0.01 8.88 0.27
CA LEU A 213 0.18 7.72 -0.59
C LEU A 213 -1.14 6.94 -0.76
N CYS A 214 -1.85 6.66 0.34
CA CYS A 214 -3.15 6.01 0.27
C CYS A 214 -4.16 6.83 -0.53
N ASN A 215 -4.25 8.13 -0.29
CA ASN A 215 -5.17 9.02 -1.01
C ASN A 215 -4.88 9.05 -2.52
N ILE A 216 -3.62 9.01 -2.91
CA ILE A 216 -3.22 8.93 -4.33
C ILE A 216 -3.78 7.67 -4.98
N PHE A 217 -3.70 6.52 -4.32
CA PHE A 217 -4.25 5.26 -4.84
C PHE A 217 -5.78 5.24 -4.81
N ILE A 218 -6.41 5.77 -3.76
CA ILE A 218 -7.87 5.81 -3.62
C ILE A 218 -8.52 6.73 -4.67
N SER A 219 -7.96 7.91 -4.87
CA SER A 219 -8.52 8.95 -5.77
C SER A 219 -7.96 8.86 -7.18
N GLY A 220 -6.75 8.31 -7.35
CA GLY A 220 -6.07 8.20 -8.61
C GLY A 220 -6.41 6.89 -9.31
N LYS A 221 -7.00 6.98 -10.47
CA LYS A 221 -7.00 5.85 -11.39
C LYS A 221 -5.55 5.63 -11.81
N MET A 222 -4.87 4.72 -11.13
CA MET A 222 -3.50 4.30 -11.44
C MET A 222 -3.49 3.59 -12.79
N HIS A 223 -3.54 4.35 -13.87
CA HIS A 223 -3.20 3.83 -15.17
C HIS A 223 -1.69 3.88 -15.33
N PRO A 224 -1.04 2.80 -15.79
CA PRO A 224 0.41 2.78 -16.02
C PRO A 224 0.87 3.93 -16.94
N ASP A 225 0.00 4.42 -17.80
CA ASP A 225 0.30 5.46 -18.79
C ASP A 225 -0.12 6.88 -18.37
N LYS A 226 -0.69 7.05 -17.18
CA LYS A 226 -1.13 8.38 -16.71
C LYS A 226 -0.32 8.79 -15.50
N GLN A 227 0.40 9.89 -15.64
CA GLN A 227 1.05 10.57 -14.54
C GLN A 227 0.01 11.02 -13.52
N LEU A 228 0.22 10.64 -12.26
CA LEU A 228 -0.56 11.17 -11.15
C LEU A 228 -0.24 12.64 -10.99
N SER A 229 -1.26 13.46 -11.11
CA SER A 229 -1.18 14.89 -10.86
C SER A 229 -2.31 15.29 -9.91
N PHE A 230 -2.01 16.09 -8.90
CA PHE A 230 -3.04 16.66 -8.03
C PHE A 230 -4.08 17.48 -8.77
N HIS A 231 -3.77 17.94 -9.99
CA HIS A 231 -4.73 18.64 -10.84
C HIS A 231 -5.87 17.77 -11.36
N HIS A 232 -5.70 16.45 -11.35
CA HIS A 232 -6.73 15.51 -11.77
C HIS A 232 -7.69 15.09 -10.63
N PHE A 233 -7.33 15.40 -9.38
CA PHE A 233 -8.17 15.10 -8.23
C PHE A 233 -9.20 16.21 -8.06
N LYS A 234 -10.45 15.90 -8.34
CA LYS A 234 -11.57 16.81 -8.08
C LYS A 234 -12.08 16.57 -6.65
N ARG A 235 -12.55 17.63 -5.99
CA ARG A 235 -13.10 17.59 -4.62
C ARG A 235 -14.21 16.57 -4.42
N LYS A 236 -14.85 16.11 -5.52
CA LYS A 236 -15.92 15.10 -5.51
C LYS A 236 -15.38 13.67 -5.43
N ASP A 237 -14.08 13.47 -5.63
CA ASP A 237 -13.45 12.16 -5.66
C ASP A 237 -12.81 11.80 -4.29
N ILE A 238 -13.06 12.62 -3.26
CA ILE A 238 -12.50 12.50 -1.90
C ILE A 238 -13.58 12.15 -0.90
#